data_26c4fb6f0cb046f47526ee8f1fa724d7
#
_entry.id   26c4fb6f0cb046f47526ee8f1fa724d7
#
_cell.length_a   1.000
_cell.length_b   1.000
_cell.length_c   1.000
_cell.angle_alpha   90.00
_cell.angle_beta   90.00
_cell.angle_gamma   90.00
#
_symmetry.space_group_name_H-M   'P 1'
#
loop_
_entity.id
_entity.type
_entity.pdbx_description
1 polymer ?
#
loop_
_entity_poly.entity_id
_entity_poly.type
_entity_poly.pdbx_seq_one_letter_code
_entity_poly.pdbx_strand_id
1 'polypeptide(L)'
;MDLFYRSDGTLYFTDPPFGLPKFFDDPRKEIRFSGVFALINGQIKPVSKDLSGPNGIAFSPDEKYLYVGNWPRSLVGQYPRKDDDPVSKLGENGKVIMRYEVQTDGTLKNGKVFFDMTSAPGEDGIDGIKVDQNGNLYVSGPGGLWIISPEGKPLGTIITSKYVHNMAWGDEDGKTLYLCGRSSLYRMRLNIPGLRPQQDRSIFIQGGKIK
;
A
#
# COMPACT_ATOMS: atom_id res chain seq x y z
N MET A 1 1.72 -7.15 0.77
CA MET A 1 2.79 -6.38 0.09
C MET A 1 2.28 -5.86 -1.23
N ASP A 2 2.72 -4.69 -1.65
CA ASP A 2 2.30 -4.03 -2.88
C ASP A 2 3.46 -3.19 -3.45
N LEU A 3 3.33 -2.75 -4.69
CA LEU A 3 4.34 -1.94 -5.35
C LEU A 3 3.69 -0.86 -6.23
N PHE A 4 4.43 0.22 -6.47
CA PHE A 4 4.01 1.29 -7.36
C PHE A 4 5.23 1.91 -8.08
N TYR A 5 5.08 2.17 -9.37
CA TYR A 5 6.05 2.96 -10.14
C TYR A 5 5.65 4.43 -10.13
N ARG A 6 6.56 5.28 -9.72
CA ARG A 6 6.48 6.73 -9.90
C ARG A 6 6.66 7.08 -11.39
N SER A 7 6.19 8.24 -11.82
CA SER A 7 6.28 8.69 -13.22
C SER A 7 7.72 8.81 -13.74
N ASP A 8 8.69 9.03 -12.85
CA ASP A 8 10.13 9.06 -13.19
C ASP A 8 10.77 7.65 -13.31
N GLY A 9 9.98 6.58 -13.14
CA GLY A 9 10.44 5.20 -13.20
C GLY A 9 10.97 4.64 -11.88
N THR A 10 11.00 5.42 -10.81
CA THR A 10 11.39 4.92 -9.49
C THR A 10 10.35 3.94 -8.96
N LEU A 11 10.77 2.73 -8.62
CA LEU A 11 9.91 1.71 -8.02
C LEU A 11 9.89 1.87 -6.50
N TYR A 12 8.71 1.93 -5.92
CA TYR A 12 8.48 1.83 -4.48
C TYR A 12 7.74 0.52 -4.17
N PHE A 13 8.10 -0.13 -3.07
CA PHE A 13 7.43 -1.36 -2.64
C PHE A 13 7.47 -1.51 -1.13
N THR A 14 6.53 -2.30 -0.61
CA THR A 14 6.43 -2.65 0.80
C THR A 14 6.92 -4.08 1.01
N ASP A 15 7.65 -4.31 2.10
CA ASP A 15 8.20 -5.63 2.45
C ASP A 15 7.87 -6.02 3.90
N PRO A 16 6.65 -6.48 4.17
CA PRO A 16 6.28 -7.15 5.41
C PRO A 16 6.59 -8.65 5.31
N PRO A 17 6.79 -9.35 6.44
CA PRO A 17 7.16 -10.76 6.45
C PRO A 17 5.99 -11.74 6.23
N PHE A 18 4.90 -11.30 5.57
CA PHE A 18 3.67 -12.10 5.42
C PHE A 18 3.83 -13.33 4.52
N GLY A 19 4.87 -13.41 3.71
CA GLY A 19 5.21 -14.59 2.91
C GLY A 19 5.98 -15.67 3.68
N LEU A 20 6.41 -15.40 4.90
CA LEU A 20 7.16 -16.34 5.73
C LEU A 20 6.22 -17.14 6.66
N PRO A 21 6.40 -18.47 6.82
CA PRO A 21 5.51 -19.31 7.64
C PRO A 21 5.35 -18.90 9.10
N LYS A 22 6.38 -18.30 9.70
CA LYS A 22 6.34 -17.78 11.07
C LYS A 22 6.31 -16.24 11.11
N PHE A 23 5.96 -15.59 10.01
CA PHE A 23 5.84 -14.14 9.88
C PHE A 23 7.04 -13.39 10.47
N PHE A 24 6.79 -12.56 11.48
CA PHE A 24 7.80 -11.71 12.12
C PHE A 24 8.91 -12.50 12.85
N ASP A 25 8.63 -13.69 13.30
CA ASP A 25 9.56 -14.54 14.05
C ASP A 25 10.16 -15.69 13.22
N ASP A 26 9.98 -15.64 11.90
CA ASP A 26 10.57 -16.65 11.01
C ASP A 26 12.10 -16.51 10.97
N PRO A 27 12.85 -17.59 11.24
CA PRO A 27 14.32 -17.55 11.26
C PRO A 27 14.95 -17.28 9.89
N ARG A 28 14.17 -17.39 8.80
CA ARG A 28 14.62 -17.07 7.43
C ARG A 28 14.48 -15.58 7.11
N LYS A 29 13.96 -14.78 8.04
CA LYS A 29 13.85 -13.33 7.88
C LYS A 29 15.25 -12.71 7.89
N GLU A 30 15.70 -12.23 6.73
CA GLU A 30 17.02 -11.63 6.55
C GLU A 30 17.09 -10.20 7.05
N ILE A 31 15.97 -9.45 6.92
CA ILE A 31 15.87 -8.05 7.35
C ILE A 31 15.12 -8.00 8.69
N ARG A 32 15.69 -7.30 9.67
CA ARG A 32 15.14 -7.23 11.05
C ARG A 32 13.87 -6.39 11.19
N PHE A 33 13.53 -5.56 10.20
CA PHE A 33 12.37 -4.68 10.21
C PHE A 33 11.48 -4.95 9.00
N SER A 34 10.24 -4.50 9.07
CA SER A 34 9.38 -4.32 7.89
C SER A 34 9.59 -2.91 7.36
N GLY A 35 9.52 -2.71 6.07
CA GLY A 35 9.85 -1.41 5.51
C GLY A 35 9.13 -1.05 4.23
N VAL A 36 9.18 0.24 3.91
CA VAL A 36 8.96 0.77 2.58
C VAL A 36 10.33 0.96 1.93
N PHE A 37 10.49 0.44 0.74
CA PHE A 37 11.74 0.50 -0.02
C PHE A 37 11.53 1.22 -1.33
N ALA A 38 12.60 1.80 -1.86
CA ALA A 38 12.62 2.38 -3.20
C ALA A 38 13.87 1.91 -3.96
N LEU A 39 13.71 1.67 -5.26
CA LEU A 39 14.82 1.41 -6.17
C LEU A 39 15.27 2.75 -6.75
N ILE A 40 16.33 3.32 -6.17
CA ILE A 40 16.89 4.62 -6.52
C ILE A 40 18.28 4.42 -7.11
N ASN A 41 18.49 4.87 -8.34
CA ASN A 41 19.78 4.73 -9.05
C ASN A 41 20.30 3.29 -9.07
N GLY A 42 19.42 2.31 -9.30
CA GLY A 42 19.77 0.89 -9.34
C GLY A 42 20.04 0.26 -7.97
N GLN A 43 19.82 0.98 -6.87
CA GLN A 43 20.02 0.48 -5.51
C GLN A 43 18.69 0.46 -4.73
N ILE A 44 18.41 -0.66 -4.08
CA ILE A 44 17.29 -0.79 -3.15
C ILE A 44 17.66 -0.10 -1.84
N LYS A 45 16.87 0.91 -1.45
CA LYS A 45 17.05 1.67 -0.22
C LYS A 45 15.80 1.62 0.65
N PRO A 46 15.89 1.41 1.95
CA PRO A 46 14.77 1.61 2.85
C PRO A 46 14.48 3.12 2.94
N VAL A 47 13.23 3.51 2.68
CA VAL A 47 12.79 4.91 2.72
C VAL A 47 11.84 5.19 3.90
N SER A 48 11.24 4.16 4.52
CA SER A 48 10.56 4.24 5.82
C SER A 48 10.61 2.90 6.55
N LYS A 49 10.59 2.97 7.91
CA LYS A 49 10.52 1.83 8.84
C LYS A 49 9.44 2.05 9.91
N ASP A 50 8.51 2.95 9.66
CA ASP A 50 7.57 3.45 10.68
C ASP A 50 6.40 2.51 10.95
N LEU A 51 6.20 1.50 10.09
CA LEU A 51 5.08 0.57 10.15
C LEU A 51 5.53 -0.85 10.47
N SER A 52 4.77 -1.55 11.29
CA SER A 52 5.05 -2.95 11.63
C SER A 52 4.75 -3.90 10.46
N GLY A 53 3.72 -3.62 9.68
CA GLY A 53 3.33 -4.40 8.52
C GLY A 53 2.89 -3.50 7.36
N PRO A 54 3.81 -2.73 6.74
CA PRO A 54 3.47 -1.91 5.58
C PRO A 54 2.95 -2.81 4.46
N ASN A 55 1.80 -2.45 3.88
CA ASN A 55 1.13 -3.29 2.90
C ASN A 55 0.76 -2.48 1.66
N GLY A 56 -0.49 -2.07 1.47
CA GLY A 56 -0.88 -1.29 0.31
C GLY A 56 -0.11 0.02 0.18
N ILE A 57 0.24 0.40 -1.05
CA ILE A 57 1.03 1.59 -1.36
C ILE A 57 0.44 2.32 -2.56
N ALA A 58 0.33 3.66 -2.51
CA ALA A 58 -0.12 4.47 -3.62
C ALA A 58 0.38 5.92 -3.52
N PHE A 59 0.57 6.58 -4.65
CA PHE A 59 0.89 8.00 -4.71
C PHE A 59 -0.36 8.89 -4.83
N SER A 60 -0.23 10.15 -4.39
CA SER A 60 -1.17 11.21 -4.79
C SER A 60 -1.04 11.50 -6.30
N PRO A 61 -2.07 12.12 -6.94
CA PRO A 61 -2.03 12.40 -8.37
C PRO A 61 -0.83 13.27 -8.82
N ASP A 62 -0.36 14.16 -7.96
CA ASP A 62 0.80 15.02 -8.19
C ASP A 62 2.13 14.42 -7.69
N GLU A 63 2.09 13.18 -7.22
CA GLU A 63 3.23 12.41 -6.69
C GLU A 63 4.01 13.08 -5.54
N LYS A 64 3.42 14.13 -4.92
CA LYS A 64 4.03 14.78 -3.76
C LYS A 64 3.89 13.97 -2.48
N TYR A 65 2.90 13.09 -2.42
CA TYR A 65 2.62 12.26 -1.26
C TYR A 65 2.61 10.78 -1.61
N LEU A 66 3.15 9.97 -0.71
CA LEU A 66 3.04 8.52 -0.71
C LEU A 66 2.16 8.09 0.46
N TYR A 67 1.14 7.30 0.18
CA TYR A 67 0.27 6.67 1.16
C TYR A 67 0.68 5.21 1.36
N VAL A 68 0.77 4.79 2.62
CA VAL A 68 1.12 3.40 2.97
C VAL A 68 0.19 2.91 4.06
N GLY A 69 -0.50 1.81 3.79
CA GLY A 69 -1.38 1.14 4.74
C GLY A 69 -0.61 0.19 5.66
N ASN A 70 -1.06 0.08 6.91
CA ASN A 70 -0.50 -0.84 7.89
C ASN A 70 -1.44 -2.02 8.16
N TRP A 71 -0.93 -3.22 7.98
CA TRP A 71 -1.50 -4.42 8.58
C TRP A 71 -0.71 -4.72 9.85
N PRO A 72 -1.20 -4.30 11.02
CA PRO A 72 -0.38 -4.32 12.22
C PRO A 72 -0.03 -5.73 12.66
N ARG A 73 1.16 -5.88 13.25
CA ARG A 73 1.69 -7.16 13.76
C ARG A 73 0.70 -7.86 14.70
N SER A 74 -0.04 -7.12 15.50
CA SER A 74 -1.04 -7.65 16.44
C SER A 74 -2.16 -8.47 15.79
N LEU A 75 -2.43 -8.28 14.49
CA LEU A 75 -3.42 -9.05 13.74
C LEU A 75 -2.86 -10.35 13.14
N VAL A 76 -1.55 -10.57 13.19
CA VAL A 76 -0.88 -11.71 12.56
C VAL A 76 -0.47 -12.74 13.61
N GLY A 77 -1.41 -13.14 14.48
CA GLY A 77 -1.17 -14.14 15.51
C GLY A 77 -0.57 -13.60 16.81
N GLN A 78 -0.29 -14.48 17.77
CA GLN A 78 0.28 -14.16 19.09
C GLN A 78 1.80 -13.97 19.00
N TYR A 79 2.26 -12.98 18.28
CA TYR A 79 3.69 -12.64 18.20
C TYR A 79 3.95 -11.38 19.01
N PRO A 80 4.31 -11.49 20.31
CA PRO A 80 4.69 -10.34 21.09
C PRO A 80 5.90 -9.67 20.46
N ARG A 81 5.92 -8.35 20.49
CA ARG A 81 7.08 -7.57 20.03
C ARG A 81 8.31 -7.95 20.86
N LYS A 82 9.46 -8.07 20.21
CA LYS A 82 10.76 -8.08 20.89
C LYS A 82 11.21 -6.64 21.09
N ASP A 83 11.77 -6.32 22.23
CA ASP A 83 12.17 -4.95 22.62
C ASP A 83 13.18 -4.30 21.67
N ASP A 84 13.86 -5.09 20.83
CA ASP A 84 14.85 -4.66 19.85
C ASP A 84 14.26 -4.42 18.43
N ASP A 85 12.94 -4.54 18.26
CA ASP A 85 12.28 -4.33 16.96
C ASP A 85 12.19 -2.82 16.66
N PRO A 86 12.83 -2.30 15.60
CA PRO A 86 12.99 -0.86 15.37
C PRO A 86 11.73 -0.20 14.76
N VAL A 87 10.56 -0.51 15.26
CA VAL A 87 9.30 0.06 14.77
C VAL A 87 8.91 1.27 15.59
N SER A 88 8.54 2.35 14.93
CA SER A 88 8.05 3.54 15.62
C SER A 88 6.73 3.24 16.36
N LYS A 89 6.53 3.89 17.52
CA LYS A 89 5.33 3.71 18.34
C LYS A 89 4.01 4.05 17.60
N LEU A 90 4.07 4.85 16.53
CA LEU A 90 2.91 5.29 15.75
C LEU A 90 2.28 4.19 14.89
N GLY A 91 3.07 3.25 14.38
CA GLY A 91 2.61 2.20 13.46
C GLY A 91 2.46 0.82 14.07
N GLU A 92 2.75 0.65 15.37
CA GLU A 92 2.92 -0.67 15.98
C GLU A 92 1.66 -1.52 15.99
N ASN A 93 0.54 -0.93 16.38
CA ASN A 93 -0.72 -1.66 16.58
C ASN A 93 -1.91 -1.05 15.84
N GLY A 94 -1.71 0.01 15.09
CA GLY A 94 -2.80 0.74 14.43
C GLY A 94 -3.07 0.23 13.02
N LYS A 95 -4.36 0.13 12.67
CA LYS A 95 -4.82 -0.01 11.29
C LYS A 95 -4.82 1.40 10.66
N VAL A 96 -3.63 1.92 10.36
CA VAL A 96 -3.46 3.31 9.93
C VAL A 96 -2.96 3.41 8.48
N ILE A 97 -3.34 4.48 7.81
CA ILE A 97 -2.72 4.92 6.57
C ILE A 97 -1.74 6.03 6.93
N MET A 98 -0.46 5.80 6.68
CA MET A 98 0.54 6.85 6.77
C MET A 98 0.61 7.64 5.47
N ARG A 99 0.89 8.94 5.58
CA ARG A 99 1.21 9.81 4.44
C ARG A 99 2.60 10.40 4.64
N TYR A 100 3.44 10.26 3.62
CA TYR A 100 4.80 10.79 3.57
C TYR A 100 4.92 11.82 2.46
N GLU A 101 5.74 12.83 2.65
CA GLU A 101 6.19 13.75 1.61
C GLU A 101 7.32 13.11 0.81
N VAL A 102 7.16 13.05 -0.50
CA VAL A 102 8.15 12.49 -1.43
C VAL A 102 9.13 13.57 -1.82
N GLN A 103 10.42 13.33 -1.59
CA GLN A 103 11.48 14.25 -1.93
C GLN A 103 11.95 14.05 -3.38
N THR A 104 12.66 15.03 -3.91
CA THR A 104 13.21 14.98 -5.29
C THR A 104 14.24 13.87 -5.48
N ASP A 105 14.92 13.46 -4.41
CA ASP A 105 15.88 12.34 -4.41
C ASP A 105 15.22 10.96 -4.20
N GLY A 106 13.88 10.91 -4.14
CA GLY A 106 13.12 9.68 -3.92
C GLY A 106 13.01 9.26 -2.45
N THR A 107 13.58 10.00 -1.50
CA THR A 107 13.42 9.73 -0.07
C THR A 107 12.07 10.23 0.44
N LEU A 108 11.66 9.74 1.62
CA LEU A 108 10.42 10.12 2.28
C LEU A 108 10.70 10.95 3.53
N LYS A 109 9.88 11.99 3.77
CA LYS A 109 9.92 12.82 4.98
C LYS A 109 8.54 13.07 5.54
N ASN A 110 8.48 13.66 6.73
CA ASN A 110 7.27 14.17 7.37
C ASN A 110 6.12 13.13 7.42
N GLY A 111 6.49 11.86 7.72
CA GLY A 111 5.52 10.78 7.89
C GLY A 111 4.52 11.10 9.00
N LYS A 112 3.22 11.02 8.69
CA LYS A 112 2.14 11.22 9.65
C LYS A 112 0.95 10.31 9.35
N VAL A 113 0.17 10.01 10.38
CA VAL A 113 -1.10 9.32 10.21
C VAL A 113 -2.02 10.21 9.38
N PHE A 114 -2.45 9.68 8.24
CA PHE A 114 -3.41 10.32 7.35
C PHE A 114 -4.84 9.92 7.70
N PHE A 115 -5.04 8.63 7.97
CA PHE A 115 -6.34 8.09 8.36
C PHE A 115 -6.15 6.92 9.32
N ASP A 116 -6.98 6.85 10.36
CA ASP A 116 -6.93 5.81 11.40
C ASP A 116 -8.22 4.99 11.39
N MET A 117 -8.08 3.69 11.12
CA MET A 117 -9.16 2.69 11.13
C MET A 117 -9.04 1.74 12.32
N THR A 118 -8.23 2.04 13.33
CA THR A 118 -7.96 1.11 14.44
C THR A 118 -9.23 0.70 15.18
N SER A 119 -10.15 1.65 15.36
CA SER A 119 -11.47 1.41 15.99
C SER A 119 -12.56 0.94 15.03
N ALA A 120 -12.27 0.83 13.72
CA ALA A 120 -13.26 0.39 12.75
C ALA A 120 -13.62 -1.09 12.98
N PRO A 121 -14.92 -1.47 12.81
CA PRO A 121 -15.35 -2.85 12.98
C PRO A 121 -14.72 -3.74 11.91
N GLY A 122 -14.36 -4.98 12.30
CA GLY A 122 -13.70 -5.97 11.44
C GLY A 122 -12.28 -6.27 11.92
N GLU A 123 -11.87 -7.51 11.68
CA GLU A 123 -10.60 -8.04 12.17
C GLU A 123 -9.43 -7.78 11.21
N ASP A 124 -9.73 -7.42 9.95
CA ASP A 124 -8.70 -7.25 8.92
C ASP A 124 -7.90 -5.94 9.13
N GLY A 125 -6.65 -5.96 8.71
CA GLY A 125 -5.80 -4.77 8.62
C GLY A 125 -6.06 -4.00 7.31
N ILE A 126 -5.16 -3.06 6.99
CA ILE A 126 -5.19 -2.37 5.70
C ILE A 126 -4.36 -3.16 4.70
N ASP A 127 -4.99 -3.57 3.58
CA ASP A 127 -4.34 -4.31 2.50
C ASP A 127 -4.09 -3.37 1.30
N GLY A 128 -4.62 -3.63 0.12
CA GLY A 128 -4.36 -2.82 -1.07
C GLY A 128 -4.89 -1.39 -0.99
N ILE A 129 -4.17 -0.46 -1.58
CA ILE A 129 -4.55 0.95 -1.73
C ILE A 129 -4.40 1.35 -3.20
N LYS A 130 -5.42 2.03 -3.75
CA LYS A 130 -5.34 2.69 -5.06
C LYS A 130 -5.95 4.09 -4.96
N VAL A 131 -5.60 4.96 -5.88
CA VAL A 131 -6.02 6.36 -5.88
C VAL A 131 -6.69 6.69 -7.22
N ASP A 132 -7.71 7.53 -7.23
CA ASP A 132 -8.31 8.08 -8.45
C ASP A 132 -7.68 9.42 -8.85
N GLN A 133 -8.06 9.95 -10.00
CA GLN A 133 -7.51 11.21 -10.53
C GLN A 133 -7.87 12.44 -9.69
N ASN A 134 -8.89 12.37 -8.84
CA ASN A 134 -9.24 13.43 -7.90
C ASN A 134 -8.52 13.28 -6.55
N GLY A 135 -7.70 12.24 -6.38
CA GLY A 135 -6.95 11.97 -5.17
C GLY A 135 -7.73 11.20 -4.10
N ASN A 136 -8.91 10.67 -4.40
CA ASN A 136 -9.60 9.81 -3.45
C ASN A 136 -8.89 8.46 -3.35
N LEU A 137 -8.69 8.00 -2.13
CA LEU A 137 -8.09 6.69 -1.84
C LEU A 137 -9.20 5.63 -1.80
N TYR A 138 -8.95 4.52 -2.47
CA TYR A 138 -9.71 3.28 -2.37
C TYR A 138 -8.87 2.29 -1.58
N VAL A 139 -9.35 1.90 -0.41
CA VAL A 139 -8.55 1.20 0.60
C VAL A 139 -9.26 -0.07 1.02
N SER A 140 -8.63 -1.20 0.80
CA SER A 140 -9.06 -2.45 1.43
C SER A 140 -8.74 -2.37 2.92
N GLY A 141 -9.77 -2.42 3.76
CA GLY A 141 -9.63 -2.24 5.20
C GLY A 141 -10.68 -3.00 5.99
N PRO A 142 -10.72 -2.82 7.30
CA PRO A 142 -11.68 -3.51 8.15
C PRO A 142 -13.11 -3.23 7.71
N GLY A 143 -13.89 -4.31 7.54
CA GLY A 143 -15.30 -4.22 7.17
C GLY A 143 -15.61 -3.90 5.71
N GLY A 144 -14.62 -3.67 4.83
CA GLY A 144 -14.89 -3.45 3.41
C GLY A 144 -13.88 -2.60 2.66
N LEU A 145 -14.27 -2.11 1.49
CA LEU A 145 -13.47 -1.19 0.68
C LEU A 145 -13.87 0.26 1.01
N TRP A 146 -12.98 0.97 1.66
CA TRP A 146 -13.17 2.36 2.08
C TRP A 146 -12.83 3.33 0.95
N ILE A 147 -13.61 4.38 0.82
CA ILE A 147 -13.30 5.52 -0.04
C ILE A 147 -13.04 6.72 0.84
N ILE A 148 -11.85 7.33 0.72
CA ILE A 148 -11.37 8.41 1.59
C ILE A 148 -10.95 9.58 0.70
N SER A 149 -11.40 10.78 1.02
CA SER A 149 -11.03 11.99 0.26
C SER A 149 -9.55 12.37 0.47
N PRO A 150 -8.96 13.19 -0.41
CA PRO A 150 -7.58 13.67 -0.22
C PRO A 150 -7.36 14.49 1.06
N GLU A 151 -8.44 15.00 1.70
CA GLU A 151 -8.39 15.67 3.01
C GLU A 151 -8.46 14.68 4.19
N GLY A 152 -8.61 13.38 3.94
CA GLY A 152 -8.73 12.36 4.97
C GLY A 152 -10.14 12.19 5.52
N LYS A 153 -11.18 12.54 4.75
CA LYS A 153 -12.59 12.34 5.16
C LYS A 153 -13.11 11.02 4.58
N PRO A 154 -13.77 10.16 5.37
CA PRO A 154 -14.42 8.97 4.82
C PRO A 154 -15.62 9.40 3.96
N LEU A 155 -15.66 8.96 2.71
CA LEU A 155 -16.74 9.21 1.76
C LEU A 155 -17.77 8.08 1.77
N GLY A 156 -17.34 6.86 2.12
CA GLY A 156 -18.20 5.69 2.21
C GLY A 156 -17.38 4.39 2.23
N THR A 157 -18.11 3.28 2.43
CA THR A 157 -17.53 1.94 2.42
C THR A 157 -18.36 1.05 1.52
N ILE A 158 -17.70 0.36 0.60
CA ILE A 158 -18.33 -0.63 -0.29
C ILE A 158 -18.19 -1.99 0.38
N ILE A 159 -19.33 -2.61 0.65
CA ILE A 159 -19.38 -3.94 1.26
C ILE A 159 -19.42 -4.97 0.14
N THR A 160 -18.49 -5.91 0.18
CA THR A 160 -18.45 -7.07 -0.73
C THR A 160 -18.71 -8.35 0.05
N SER A 161 -19.19 -9.39 -0.62
CA SER A 161 -19.45 -10.69 0.03
C SER A 161 -18.16 -11.42 0.47
N LYS A 162 -17.00 -11.00 -0.04
CA LYS A 162 -15.67 -11.51 0.32
C LYS A 162 -14.75 -10.34 0.59
N TYR A 163 -13.83 -10.54 1.53
CA TYR A 163 -12.78 -9.56 1.77
C TYR A 163 -11.97 -9.30 0.49
N VAL A 164 -11.78 -8.02 0.17
CA VAL A 164 -10.99 -7.57 -0.98
C VAL A 164 -9.55 -7.38 -0.52
N HIS A 165 -8.61 -8.11 -1.11
CA HIS A 165 -7.20 -7.95 -0.76
C HIS A 165 -6.52 -6.81 -1.52
N ASN A 166 -6.75 -6.73 -2.82
CA ASN A 166 -6.18 -5.67 -3.65
C ASN A 166 -7.12 -5.33 -4.80
N MET A 167 -6.80 -4.29 -5.53
CA MET A 167 -7.59 -3.80 -6.65
C MET A 167 -6.72 -3.17 -7.71
N ALA A 168 -7.26 -3.03 -8.91
CA ALA A 168 -6.61 -2.35 -10.02
C ALA A 168 -7.63 -1.62 -10.88
N TRP A 169 -7.23 -0.48 -11.40
CA TRP A 169 -7.98 0.23 -12.42
C TRP A 169 -7.78 -0.41 -13.78
N GLY A 170 -8.87 -0.59 -14.51
CA GLY A 170 -8.87 -1.21 -15.83
C GLY A 170 -9.77 -0.52 -16.82
N ASP A 171 -9.96 -1.20 -17.95
CA ASP A 171 -10.57 -0.73 -19.18
C ASP A 171 -9.85 0.48 -19.81
N GLU A 172 -10.22 0.82 -21.03
CA GLU A 172 -9.53 1.85 -21.81
C GLU A 172 -9.60 3.22 -21.13
N ASP A 173 -10.78 3.59 -20.60
CA ASP A 173 -11.02 4.86 -19.93
C ASP A 173 -10.59 4.91 -18.45
N GLY A 174 -10.09 3.80 -17.89
CA GLY A 174 -9.63 3.74 -16.51
C GLY A 174 -10.72 3.85 -15.44
N LYS A 175 -11.99 3.73 -15.79
CA LYS A 175 -13.11 3.92 -14.86
C LYS A 175 -13.66 2.63 -14.24
N THR A 176 -13.15 1.48 -14.63
CA THR A 176 -13.52 0.21 -14.00
C THR A 176 -12.51 -0.17 -12.94
N LEU A 177 -12.96 -0.33 -11.71
CA LEU A 177 -12.17 -0.86 -10.62
C LEU A 177 -12.42 -2.36 -10.50
N TYR A 178 -11.38 -3.15 -10.69
CA TYR A 178 -11.37 -4.59 -10.50
C TYR A 178 -10.89 -4.91 -9.09
N LEU A 179 -11.64 -5.73 -8.35
CA LEU A 179 -11.40 -6.05 -6.95
C LEU A 179 -11.06 -7.53 -6.81
N CYS A 180 -9.90 -7.84 -6.24
CA CYS A 180 -9.46 -9.20 -5.96
C CYS A 180 -9.97 -9.64 -4.59
N GLY A 181 -11.10 -10.32 -4.54
CA GLY A 181 -11.57 -11.04 -3.35
C GLY A 181 -10.91 -12.41 -3.23
N ARG A 182 -11.02 -13.06 -2.06
CA ARG A 182 -10.35 -14.34 -1.78
C ARG A 182 -10.52 -15.38 -2.89
N SER A 183 -11.75 -15.61 -3.32
CA SER A 183 -12.13 -16.60 -4.34
C SER A 183 -12.99 -16.00 -5.45
N SER A 184 -13.02 -14.67 -5.56
CA SER A 184 -13.90 -13.94 -6.46
C SER A 184 -13.18 -12.74 -7.05
N LEU A 185 -13.48 -12.45 -8.30
CA LEU A 185 -13.12 -11.20 -8.94
C LEU A 185 -14.39 -10.37 -9.11
N TYR A 186 -14.41 -9.19 -8.52
CA TYR A 186 -15.49 -8.22 -8.71
C TYR A 186 -15.03 -7.12 -9.64
N ARG A 187 -15.98 -6.44 -10.25
CA ARG A 187 -15.74 -5.19 -10.97
C ARG A 187 -16.85 -4.20 -10.68
N MET A 188 -16.50 -2.95 -10.64
CA MET A 188 -17.44 -1.85 -10.52
C MET A 188 -17.06 -0.71 -11.42
N ARG A 189 -18.06 -0.06 -11.96
CA ARG A 189 -17.91 1.12 -12.79
C ARG A 189 -17.99 2.37 -11.93
N LEU A 190 -17.02 3.25 -12.06
CA LEU A 190 -16.92 4.50 -11.30
C LEU A 190 -16.95 5.70 -12.25
N ASN A 191 -17.28 6.87 -11.71
CA ASN A 191 -17.36 8.11 -12.52
C ASN A 191 -15.99 8.74 -12.75
N ILE A 192 -15.06 8.59 -11.78
CA ILE A 192 -13.72 9.17 -11.79
C ILE A 192 -12.74 8.09 -12.25
N PRO A 193 -11.87 8.36 -13.24
CA PRO A 193 -10.83 7.41 -13.62
C PRO A 193 -9.80 7.24 -12.50
N GLY A 194 -9.23 6.04 -12.40
CA GLY A 194 -8.13 5.79 -11.47
C GLY A 194 -6.79 6.30 -11.99
N LEU A 195 -5.86 6.45 -11.05
CA LEU A 195 -4.46 6.60 -11.38
C LEU A 195 -3.90 5.26 -11.81
N ARG A 196 -3.34 5.21 -13.00
CA ARG A 196 -2.59 4.07 -13.52
C ARG A 196 -1.14 4.49 -13.67
N PRO A 197 -0.17 3.58 -13.40
CA PRO A 197 1.22 3.86 -13.74
C PRO A 197 1.28 4.32 -15.19
N GLN A 198 1.96 5.43 -15.44
CA GLN A 198 2.17 5.88 -16.81
C GLN A 198 2.94 4.78 -17.53
N GLN A 199 2.27 4.10 -18.43
CA GLN A 199 2.92 3.23 -19.38
C GLN A 199 3.61 4.11 -20.41
N ASP A 200 4.82 4.53 -20.12
CA ASP A 200 5.71 4.95 -21.19
C ASP A 200 6.09 3.67 -21.96
N ARG A 201 5.32 3.41 -23.03
CA ARG A 201 5.54 2.25 -23.91
C ARG A 201 6.94 2.24 -24.53
N SER A 202 7.68 3.35 -24.47
CA SER A 202 9.04 3.44 -24.99
C SER A 202 10.05 2.66 -24.15
N ILE A 203 9.80 2.44 -22.87
CA ILE A 203 10.71 1.71 -21.97
C ILE A 203 10.61 0.17 -22.19
N PHE A 204 9.46 -0.32 -22.65
CA PHE A 204 9.25 -1.77 -22.83
C PHE A 204 9.62 -2.29 -24.24
N ILE A 205 9.98 -1.43 -25.20
CA ILE A 205 10.28 -1.83 -26.59
C ILE A 205 11.78 -2.01 -26.84
N GLN A 206 12.65 -1.61 -25.93
CA GLN A 206 14.06 -2.01 -26.03
C GLN A 206 14.25 -3.41 -25.46
N GLY A 207 13.75 -4.39 -26.23
CA GLY A 207 13.81 -5.80 -25.92
C GLY A 207 15.24 -6.31 -25.77
N GLY A 208 15.68 -6.41 -24.54
CA GLY A 208 16.74 -7.33 -24.19
C GLY A 208 16.18 -8.75 -24.28
N LYS A 209 16.61 -9.54 -25.27
CA LYS A 209 16.38 -10.98 -25.28
C LYS A 209 16.95 -11.54 -23.97
N ILE A 210 16.08 -12.05 -23.11
CA ILE A 210 16.50 -12.91 -21.99
C ILE A 210 17.04 -14.18 -22.66
N LYS A 211 18.33 -14.43 -22.53
CA LYS A 211 18.96 -15.71 -22.80
C LYS A 211 18.86 -16.59 -21.57
#